data_676a6ec7d0674d2f7fb676c9c2786bd4
#
_entry.id   676a6ec7d0674d2f7fb676c9c2786bd4
#
_cell.length_a   1.000
_cell.length_b   1.000
_cell.length_c   1.000
_cell.angle_alpha   90.00
_cell.angle_beta   90.00
_cell.angle_gamma   90.00
#
_symmetry.space_group_name_H-M   'P 1'
#
loop_
_entity.id
_entity.type
_entity.pdbx_description
1 polymer ?
#
loop_
_entity_poly.entity_id
_entity_poly.type
_entity_poly.pdbx_seq_one_letter_code
_entity_poly.pdbx_strand_id
1 'polypeptide(L)'
;MKLVFASNNAHKLREVREILPSHIEVLSLQDIGFVGDIAETGATLEENSAIKARAVWQWMSLHSSPETATVNGVFADDTGLEIAALQGAPGVHTARWAGEPACDAANRQKALQALQGITLRDARFRTVVTLIMTGEMQQVEGFVNGKIALEESGKGGFGYDPIFIPEGYNQTFACLTEEQKNSISHRGRAMQALCRLLNDLKQ
;
A
#
# COMPACT_ATOMS: atom_id res chain seq x y z
N MET A 1 9.39 -8.46 17.70
CA MET A 1 8.47 -7.31 17.74
C MET A 1 7.20 -7.70 17.00
N LYS A 2 6.02 -7.46 17.58
CA LYS A 2 4.73 -7.76 16.93
C LYS A 2 4.03 -6.47 16.51
N LEU A 3 3.68 -6.36 15.25
CA LEU A 3 2.94 -5.21 14.70
C LEU A 3 1.67 -5.69 14.01
N VAL A 4 0.57 -4.98 14.20
CA VAL A 4 -0.67 -5.22 13.45
C VAL A 4 -0.66 -4.40 12.17
N PHE A 5 -0.96 -5.03 11.05
CA PHE A 5 -1.18 -4.36 9.78
C PHE A 5 -2.67 -4.08 9.57
N ALA A 6 -3.06 -2.81 9.64
CA ALA A 6 -4.45 -2.37 9.56
C ALA A 6 -4.94 -2.33 8.09
N SER A 7 -5.07 -3.51 7.48
CA SER A 7 -5.53 -3.66 6.10
C SER A 7 -6.28 -4.98 5.90
N ASN A 8 -7.42 -4.93 5.20
CA ASN A 8 -8.17 -6.11 4.75
C ASN A 8 -7.64 -6.66 3.41
N ASN A 9 -6.66 -6.01 2.77
CA ASN A 9 -6.12 -6.43 1.48
C ASN A 9 -5.09 -7.56 1.66
N ALA A 10 -5.47 -8.79 1.30
CA ALA A 10 -4.62 -9.98 1.44
C ALA A 10 -3.33 -9.90 0.58
N HIS A 11 -3.37 -9.25 -0.58
CA HIS A 11 -2.18 -9.06 -1.42
C HIS A 11 -1.17 -8.13 -0.74
N LYS A 12 -1.62 -7.02 -0.16
CA LYS A 12 -0.77 -6.12 0.61
C LYS A 12 -0.16 -6.82 1.83
N LEU A 13 -0.96 -7.58 2.57
CA LEU A 13 -0.48 -8.31 3.75
C LEU A 13 0.62 -9.31 3.38
N ARG A 14 0.46 -10.04 2.27
CA ARG A 14 1.47 -10.97 1.78
C ARG A 14 2.77 -10.24 1.43
N GLU A 15 2.71 -9.19 0.61
CA GLU A 15 3.90 -8.40 0.25
C GLU A 15 4.61 -7.84 1.48
N VAL A 16 3.87 -7.30 2.46
CA VAL A 16 4.44 -6.77 3.70
C VAL A 16 5.16 -7.84 4.50
N ARG A 17 4.58 -9.05 4.62
CA ARG A 17 5.20 -10.19 5.33
C ARG A 17 6.47 -10.70 4.63
N GLU A 18 6.55 -10.61 3.30
CA GLU A 18 7.72 -10.98 2.51
C GLU A 18 8.86 -9.95 2.63
N ILE A 19 8.51 -8.66 2.73
CA ILE A 19 9.49 -7.56 2.74
C ILE A 19 10.07 -7.33 4.13
N LEU A 20 9.25 -7.42 5.17
CA LEU A 20 9.70 -7.12 6.53
C LEU A 20 10.61 -8.23 7.08
N PRO A 21 11.67 -7.88 7.85
CA PRO A 21 12.56 -8.86 8.45
C PRO A 21 11.83 -9.82 9.40
N SER A 22 12.26 -11.07 9.47
CA SER A 22 11.62 -12.15 10.25
C SER A 22 11.49 -11.88 11.77
N HIS A 23 12.27 -10.95 12.32
CA HIS A 23 12.13 -10.54 13.72
C HIS A 23 10.95 -9.59 13.97
N ILE A 24 10.26 -9.14 12.90
CA ILE A 24 9.01 -8.37 12.95
C ILE A 24 7.87 -9.31 12.54
N GLU A 25 7.09 -9.75 13.52
CA GLU A 25 5.88 -10.53 13.30
C GLU A 25 4.74 -9.60 12.91
N VAL A 26 4.16 -9.82 11.73
CA VAL A 26 3.04 -9.02 11.21
C VAL A 26 1.73 -9.77 11.40
N LEU A 27 0.89 -9.24 12.28
CA LEU A 27 -0.46 -9.72 12.53
C LEU A 27 -1.44 -9.03 11.57
N SER A 28 -2.41 -9.80 11.07
CA SER A 28 -3.55 -9.27 10.31
C SER A 28 -4.64 -8.76 11.25
N LEU A 29 -5.64 -8.09 10.69
CA LEU A 29 -6.85 -7.72 11.42
C LEU A 29 -7.60 -8.94 11.95
N GLN A 30 -7.59 -10.04 11.19
CA GLN A 30 -8.20 -11.31 11.61
C GLN A 30 -7.47 -11.94 12.80
N ASP A 31 -6.12 -11.88 12.82
CA ASP A 31 -5.30 -12.45 13.92
C ASP A 31 -5.61 -11.79 15.27
N ILE A 32 -6.06 -10.54 15.28
CA ILE A 32 -6.45 -9.81 16.50
C ILE A 32 -7.96 -9.81 16.74
N GLY A 33 -8.76 -10.47 15.89
CA GLY A 33 -10.22 -10.52 16.01
C GLY A 33 -10.94 -9.22 15.61
N PHE A 34 -10.28 -8.31 14.89
CA PHE A 34 -10.92 -7.11 14.34
C PHE A 34 -11.84 -7.50 13.18
N VAL A 35 -13.11 -7.14 13.26
CA VAL A 35 -14.13 -7.42 12.24
C VAL A 35 -14.70 -6.11 11.72
N GLY A 36 -14.78 -5.97 10.41
CA GLY A 36 -15.37 -4.82 9.72
C GLY A 36 -14.39 -4.11 8.79
N ASP A 37 -14.93 -3.13 8.07
CA ASP A 37 -14.20 -2.26 7.19
C ASP A 37 -13.94 -0.91 7.84
N ILE A 38 -12.78 -0.33 7.54
CA ILE A 38 -12.42 1.01 7.99
C ILE A 38 -12.67 1.96 6.81
N ALA A 39 -13.61 2.88 7.00
CA ALA A 39 -13.95 3.85 5.97
C ALA A 39 -12.76 4.79 5.69
N GLU A 40 -12.33 4.83 4.43
CA GLU A 40 -11.28 5.73 3.94
C GLU A 40 -11.93 7.03 3.46
N THR A 41 -12.07 8.00 4.37
CA THR A 41 -12.73 9.29 4.11
C THR A 41 -11.76 10.45 3.92
N GLY A 42 -10.47 10.17 3.97
CA GLY A 42 -9.41 11.17 3.79
C GLY A 42 -9.27 11.63 2.35
N ALA A 43 -8.82 12.84 2.17
CA ALA A 43 -8.52 13.44 0.87
C ALA A 43 -7.09 13.11 0.38
N THR A 44 -6.23 12.59 1.26
CA THR A 44 -4.84 12.25 0.96
C THR A 44 -4.50 10.83 1.41
N LEU A 45 -3.41 10.28 0.88
CA LEU A 45 -2.89 8.96 1.31
C LEU A 45 -2.46 9.01 2.79
N GLU A 46 -1.92 10.14 3.23
CA GLU A 46 -1.54 10.38 4.62
C GLU A 46 -2.74 10.29 5.55
N GLU A 47 -3.83 10.94 5.21
CA GLU A 47 -5.07 10.92 6.00
C GLU A 47 -5.66 9.50 6.04
N ASN A 48 -5.77 8.81 4.91
CA ASN A 48 -6.34 7.47 4.87
C ASN A 48 -5.49 6.44 5.63
N SER A 49 -4.16 6.47 5.48
CA SER A 49 -3.29 5.59 6.27
C SER A 49 -3.40 5.88 7.77
N ALA A 50 -3.50 7.16 8.18
CA ALA A 50 -3.70 7.55 9.57
C ALA A 50 -5.06 7.13 10.13
N ILE A 51 -6.14 7.28 9.36
CA ILE A 51 -7.49 6.82 9.73
C ILE A 51 -7.47 5.33 10.04
N LYS A 52 -6.89 4.52 9.15
CA LYS A 52 -6.80 3.06 9.33
C LYS A 52 -5.99 2.69 10.57
N ALA A 53 -4.81 3.27 10.75
CA ALA A 53 -3.96 2.98 11.90
C ALA A 53 -4.63 3.36 13.22
N ARG A 54 -5.25 4.56 13.31
CA ARG A 54 -5.97 5.04 14.49
C ARG A 54 -7.18 4.17 14.83
N ALA A 55 -7.97 3.77 13.85
CA ALA A 55 -9.15 2.94 14.07
C ALA A 55 -8.79 1.61 14.76
N VAL A 56 -7.75 0.94 14.27
CA VAL A 56 -7.29 -0.33 14.84
C VAL A 56 -6.62 -0.12 16.20
N TRP A 57 -5.79 0.92 16.36
CA TRP A 57 -5.18 1.26 17.64
C TRP A 57 -6.22 1.52 18.74
N GLN A 58 -7.25 2.32 18.44
CA GLN A 58 -8.35 2.60 19.35
C GLN A 58 -9.16 1.33 19.66
N TRP A 59 -9.46 0.52 18.64
CA TRP A 59 -10.15 -0.74 18.84
C TRP A 59 -9.40 -1.67 19.79
N MET A 60 -8.09 -1.82 19.62
CA MET A 60 -7.26 -2.65 20.51
C MET A 60 -7.26 -2.14 21.96
N SER A 61 -7.30 -0.83 22.18
CA SER A 61 -7.37 -0.26 23.52
C SER A 61 -8.67 -0.60 24.27
N LEU A 62 -9.74 -0.88 23.52
CA LEU A 62 -11.06 -1.26 24.05
C LEU A 62 -11.28 -2.78 24.12
N HIS A 63 -10.47 -3.57 23.39
CA HIS A 63 -10.63 -5.02 23.23
C HIS A 63 -9.32 -5.72 23.61
N SER A 64 -9.03 -5.74 24.92
CA SER A 64 -7.84 -6.43 25.44
C SER A 64 -8.01 -7.94 25.35
N SER A 65 -7.08 -8.60 24.67
CA SER A 65 -6.96 -10.06 24.60
C SER A 65 -5.49 -10.48 24.79
N PRO A 66 -5.19 -11.77 25.02
CA PRO A 66 -3.81 -12.24 25.08
C PRO A 66 -3.00 -11.88 23.80
N GLU A 67 -3.67 -11.90 22.64
CA GLU A 67 -3.05 -11.56 21.36
C GLU A 67 -2.74 -10.07 21.28
N THR A 68 -3.70 -9.19 21.62
CA THR A 68 -3.49 -7.73 21.59
C THR A 68 -2.53 -7.23 22.64
N ALA A 69 -2.47 -7.90 23.81
CA ALA A 69 -1.58 -7.52 24.91
C ALA A 69 -0.06 -7.62 24.57
N THR A 70 0.30 -8.39 23.56
CA THR A 70 1.71 -8.56 23.12
C THR A 70 2.07 -7.70 21.91
N VAL A 71 1.11 -6.92 21.38
CA VAL A 71 1.32 -6.04 20.21
C VAL A 71 2.10 -4.80 20.62
N ASN A 72 3.15 -4.49 19.87
CA ASN A 72 3.99 -3.33 20.11
C ASN A 72 3.47 -2.07 19.39
N GLY A 73 2.71 -2.24 18.30
CA GLY A 73 2.20 -1.13 17.51
C GLY A 73 1.27 -1.56 16.38
N VAL A 74 0.64 -0.58 15.79
CA VAL A 74 -0.22 -0.73 14.60
C VAL A 74 0.36 0.09 13.47
N PHE A 75 0.40 -0.47 12.27
CA PHE A 75 0.69 0.31 11.08
C PHE A 75 -0.36 0.06 9.99
N ALA A 76 -0.56 1.06 9.15
CA ALA A 76 -1.44 0.99 7.98
C ALA A 76 -0.74 1.59 6.78
N ASP A 77 -1.03 1.11 5.58
CA ASP A 77 -0.62 1.75 4.35
C ASP A 77 -1.82 2.33 3.60
N ASP A 78 -1.57 3.42 2.87
CA ASP A 78 -2.42 3.81 1.76
C ASP A 78 -1.59 4.02 0.51
N THR A 79 -2.13 3.65 -0.67
CA THR A 79 -1.37 3.60 -1.91
C THR A 79 -2.14 4.25 -3.03
N GLY A 80 -1.50 5.17 -3.74
CA GLY A 80 -2.01 5.83 -4.93
C GLY A 80 -1.14 5.61 -6.16
N LEU A 81 -1.79 5.42 -7.30
CA LEU A 81 -1.21 5.62 -8.62
C LEU A 81 -1.48 7.05 -9.04
N GLU A 82 -0.44 7.79 -9.35
CA GLU A 82 -0.52 9.18 -9.80
C GLU A 82 -0.05 9.25 -11.25
N ILE A 83 -0.92 9.66 -12.18
CA ILE A 83 -0.61 9.73 -13.62
C ILE A 83 -0.51 11.21 -14.01
N ALA A 84 0.66 11.62 -14.52
CA ALA A 84 0.95 13.03 -14.80
C ALA A 84 -0.05 13.66 -15.79
N ALA A 85 -0.35 12.98 -16.88
CA ALA A 85 -1.32 13.46 -17.88
C ALA A 85 -2.75 13.59 -17.35
N LEU A 86 -3.07 12.96 -16.23
CA LEU A 86 -4.37 12.99 -15.57
C LEU A 86 -4.33 13.83 -14.28
N GLN A 87 -3.37 14.74 -14.16
CA GLN A 87 -3.21 15.65 -13.01
C GLN A 87 -3.13 14.90 -11.66
N GLY A 88 -2.50 13.73 -11.65
CA GLY A 88 -2.34 12.89 -10.48
C GLY A 88 -3.48 11.89 -10.23
N ALA A 89 -4.54 11.90 -11.05
CA ALA A 89 -5.56 10.85 -10.93
C ALA A 89 -4.96 9.48 -11.34
N PRO A 90 -5.46 8.38 -10.73
CA PRO A 90 -6.52 8.24 -9.75
C PRO A 90 -6.18 8.66 -8.31
N GLY A 91 -4.89 8.76 -7.91
CA GLY A 91 -4.50 9.20 -6.56
C GLY A 91 -5.13 8.36 -5.44
N VAL A 92 -5.78 8.99 -4.48
CA VAL A 92 -6.46 8.31 -3.35
C VAL A 92 -7.59 7.37 -3.79
N HIS A 93 -8.12 7.55 -4.99
CA HIS A 93 -9.20 6.72 -5.54
C HIS A 93 -8.69 5.49 -6.30
N THR A 94 -7.39 5.18 -6.22
CA THR A 94 -6.72 4.12 -7.00
C THR A 94 -7.46 2.79 -6.97
N ALA A 95 -7.92 2.33 -5.82
CA ALA A 95 -8.58 1.03 -5.69
C ALA A 95 -9.98 0.97 -6.32
N ARG A 96 -10.68 2.11 -6.40
CA ARG A 96 -12.08 2.21 -6.83
C ARG A 96 -12.33 3.25 -7.93
N TRP A 97 -11.33 3.53 -8.73
CA TRP A 97 -11.40 4.59 -9.74
C TRP A 97 -12.46 4.35 -10.82
N ALA A 98 -12.72 3.10 -11.17
CA ALA A 98 -13.78 2.74 -12.11
C ALA A 98 -15.16 2.67 -11.46
N GLY A 99 -15.26 2.80 -10.14
CA GLY A 99 -16.51 2.71 -9.36
C GLY A 99 -16.55 1.52 -8.41
N GLU A 100 -17.69 1.29 -7.81
CA GLU A 100 -17.97 0.17 -6.92
C GLU A 100 -18.84 -0.89 -7.61
N PRO A 101 -18.65 -2.19 -7.35
CA PRO A 101 -17.58 -2.74 -6.51
C PRO A 101 -16.19 -2.57 -7.15
N ALA A 102 -15.16 -2.43 -6.31
CA ALA A 102 -13.78 -2.27 -6.77
C ALA A 102 -13.36 -3.42 -7.70
N CYS A 103 -12.82 -3.08 -8.88
CA CYS A 103 -12.41 -4.06 -9.89
C CYS A 103 -11.11 -3.62 -10.56
N ASP A 104 -10.03 -4.35 -10.32
CA ASP A 104 -8.71 -4.03 -10.86
C ASP A 104 -8.69 -3.95 -12.39
N ALA A 105 -9.37 -4.87 -13.08
CA ALA A 105 -9.44 -4.87 -14.53
C ALA A 105 -10.18 -3.63 -15.07
N ALA A 106 -11.30 -3.26 -14.45
CA ALA A 106 -12.04 -2.06 -14.82
C ALA A 106 -11.21 -0.77 -14.57
N ASN A 107 -10.47 -0.72 -13.46
CA ASN A 107 -9.58 0.38 -13.13
C ASN A 107 -8.46 0.53 -14.19
N ARG A 108 -7.82 -0.60 -14.58
CA ARG A 108 -6.78 -0.59 -15.63
C ARG A 108 -7.34 -0.17 -16.99
N GLN A 109 -8.49 -0.71 -17.36
CA GLN A 109 -9.14 -0.34 -18.63
C GLN A 109 -9.46 1.15 -18.67
N LYS A 110 -9.99 1.72 -17.58
CA LYS A 110 -10.25 3.16 -17.47
C LYS A 110 -8.96 3.98 -17.63
N ALA A 111 -7.85 3.55 -17.04
CA ALA A 111 -6.56 4.23 -17.17
C ALA A 111 -6.06 4.21 -18.63
N LEU A 112 -6.11 3.05 -19.29
CA LEU A 112 -5.70 2.92 -20.68
C LEU A 112 -6.58 3.75 -21.63
N GLN A 113 -7.88 3.76 -21.41
CA GLN A 113 -8.83 4.58 -22.18
C GLN A 113 -8.57 6.08 -21.98
N ALA A 114 -8.39 6.52 -20.74
CA ALA A 114 -8.11 7.92 -20.42
C ALA A 114 -6.79 8.43 -21.04
N LEU A 115 -5.86 7.52 -21.34
CA LEU A 115 -4.57 7.83 -21.95
C LEU A 115 -4.52 7.53 -23.46
N GLN A 116 -5.66 7.25 -24.09
CA GLN A 116 -5.70 6.98 -25.53
C GLN A 116 -5.31 8.23 -26.32
N GLY A 117 -4.32 8.09 -27.21
CA GLY A 117 -3.77 9.19 -28.00
C GLY A 117 -2.86 10.15 -27.24
N ILE A 118 -2.61 9.92 -25.93
CA ILE A 118 -1.74 10.73 -25.09
C ILE A 118 -0.32 10.10 -25.07
N THR A 119 0.68 10.90 -25.41
CA THR A 119 2.09 10.48 -25.41
C THR A 119 2.75 10.61 -24.03
N LEU A 120 2.31 11.57 -23.21
CA LEU A 120 2.77 11.74 -21.84
C LEU A 120 2.16 10.63 -20.96
N ARG A 121 2.97 9.65 -20.62
CA ARG A 121 2.54 8.46 -19.87
C ARG A 121 3.22 8.32 -18.52
N ASP A 122 3.96 9.34 -18.09
CA ASP A 122 4.67 9.35 -16.82
C ASP A 122 3.68 9.16 -15.67
N ALA A 123 4.07 8.29 -14.77
CA ALA A 123 3.25 7.94 -13.61
C ALA A 123 4.15 7.59 -12.43
N ARG A 124 3.57 7.64 -11.24
CA ARG A 124 4.22 7.30 -9.99
C ARG A 124 3.29 6.47 -9.12
N PHE A 125 3.78 5.36 -8.59
CA PHE A 125 3.16 4.74 -7.43
C PHE A 125 3.74 5.34 -6.16
N ARG A 126 2.88 5.66 -5.21
CA ARG A 126 3.25 6.17 -3.90
C ARG A 126 2.50 5.41 -2.81
N THR A 127 3.20 5.02 -1.75
CA THR A 127 2.63 4.42 -0.55
C THR A 127 3.03 5.25 0.65
N VAL A 128 2.04 5.65 1.45
CA VAL A 128 2.26 6.26 2.77
C VAL A 128 1.94 5.22 3.83
N VAL A 129 2.82 5.08 4.80
CA VAL A 129 2.66 4.19 5.94
C VAL A 129 2.57 5.02 7.21
N THR A 130 1.50 4.83 7.96
CA THR A 130 1.34 5.39 9.31
C THR A 130 1.64 4.30 10.33
N LEU A 131 2.57 4.57 11.24
CA LEU A 131 2.87 3.75 12.42
C LEU A 131 2.36 4.44 13.68
N ILE A 132 1.71 3.67 14.55
CA ILE A 132 1.36 4.10 15.91
C ILE A 132 2.01 3.14 16.89
N MET A 133 2.90 3.66 17.74
CA MET A 133 3.53 2.93 18.86
C MET A 133 3.49 3.81 20.10
N THR A 134 3.23 3.22 21.27
CA THR A 134 3.16 3.94 22.55
C THR A 134 2.24 5.20 22.53
N GLY A 135 1.28 5.21 21.61
CA GLY A 135 0.36 6.35 21.40
C GLY A 135 0.90 7.47 20.49
N GLU A 136 2.17 7.41 20.12
CA GLU A 136 2.76 8.34 19.14
C GLU A 136 2.54 7.86 17.72
N MET A 137 2.26 8.81 16.82
CA MET A 137 2.02 8.55 15.41
C MET A 137 3.14 9.13 14.54
N GLN A 138 3.72 8.31 13.68
CA GLN A 138 4.73 8.71 12.71
C GLN A 138 4.35 8.20 11.32
N GLN A 139 4.81 8.91 10.28
CA GLN A 139 4.55 8.53 8.90
C GLN A 139 5.84 8.43 8.11
N VAL A 140 5.90 7.45 7.24
CA VAL A 140 6.97 7.26 6.25
C VAL A 140 6.34 6.98 4.89
N GLU A 141 7.10 7.20 3.83
CA GLU A 141 6.62 6.94 2.48
C GLU A 141 7.64 6.18 1.63
N GLY A 142 7.14 5.58 0.57
CA GLY A 142 7.93 5.05 -0.52
C GLY A 142 7.23 5.30 -1.84
N PHE A 143 8.00 5.62 -2.87
CA PHE A 143 7.46 5.82 -4.22
C PHE A 143 8.37 5.20 -5.27
N VAL A 144 7.80 4.91 -6.44
CA VAL A 144 8.54 4.49 -7.63
C VAL A 144 7.97 5.23 -8.84
N ASN A 145 8.85 5.88 -9.57
CA ASN A 145 8.51 6.48 -10.84
C ASN A 145 8.45 5.41 -11.94
N GLY A 146 7.72 5.72 -13.00
CA GLY A 146 7.57 4.85 -14.14
C GLY A 146 6.65 5.46 -15.18
N LYS A 147 6.05 4.60 -16.00
CA LYS A 147 5.10 5.01 -17.03
C LYS A 147 3.99 3.99 -17.19
N ILE A 148 2.85 4.42 -17.68
CA ILE A 148 1.75 3.53 -18.05
C ILE A 148 2.02 2.93 -19.43
N ALA A 149 1.97 1.61 -19.54
CA ALA A 149 2.08 0.88 -20.79
C ALA A 149 0.93 1.21 -21.75
N LEU A 150 1.09 0.88 -23.04
CA LEU A 150 0.00 1.03 -24.03
C LEU A 150 -1.08 -0.04 -23.87
N GLU A 151 -0.71 -1.20 -23.38
CA GLU A 151 -1.58 -2.37 -23.15
C GLU A 151 -1.14 -3.16 -21.91
N GLU A 152 -1.98 -4.05 -21.45
CA GLU A 152 -1.66 -4.94 -20.32
C GLU A 152 -0.60 -5.98 -20.73
N SER A 153 0.35 -6.24 -19.83
CA SER A 153 1.38 -7.26 -20.00
C SER A 153 1.71 -7.94 -18.67
N GLY A 154 1.95 -9.24 -18.71
CA GLY A 154 2.23 -10.05 -17.52
C GLY A 154 0.95 -10.57 -16.83
N LYS A 155 1.16 -11.49 -15.87
CA LYS A 155 0.07 -12.13 -15.11
C LYS A 155 0.27 -12.06 -13.59
N GLY A 156 1.42 -11.55 -13.14
CA GLY A 156 1.75 -11.42 -11.73
C GLY A 156 1.17 -10.17 -11.10
N GLY A 157 1.32 -10.06 -9.77
CA GLY A 157 0.92 -8.89 -9.02
C GLY A 157 -0.58 -8.68 -8.90
N PHE A 158 -1.00 -7.43 -8.69
CA PHE A 158 -2.40 -7.01 -8.54
C PHE A 158 -2.58 -5.53 -8.93
N GLY A 159 -3.81 -5.03 -8.90
CA GLY A 159 -4.10 -3.63 -9.20
C GLY A 159 -3.68 -3.23 -10.61
N TYR A 160 -2.80 -2.25 -10.69
CA TYR A 160 -2.29 -1.68 -11.95
C TYR A 160 -0.95 -2.27 -12.39
N ASP A 161 -0.44 -3.30 -11.73
CA ASP A 161 0.84 -3.94 -12.08
C ASP A 161 0.95 -4.34 -13.57
N PRO A 162 -0.12 -4.83 -14.23
CA PRO A 162 -0.08 -5.18 -15.66
C PRO A 162 0.13 -4.00 -16.62
N ILE A 163 -0.06 -2.77 -16.18
CA ILE A 163 0.11 -1.57 -17.02
C ILE A 163 1.17 -0.60 -16.52
N PHE A 164 1.83 -0.86 -15.39
CA PHE A 164 2.86 0.02 -14.86
C PHE A 164 4.27 -0.52 -15.15
N ILE A 165 5.05 0.25 -15.90
CA ILE A 165 6.46 -0.03 -16.22
C ILE A 165 7.30 0.84 -15.29
N PRO A 166 8.04 0.27 -14.31
CA PRO A 166 8.87 1.05 -13.40
C PRO A 166 10.10 1.63 -14.13
N GLU A 167 10.58 2.75 -13.63
CA GLU A 167 11.80 3.38 -14.14
C GLU A 167 12.98 2.40 -14.11
N GLY A 168 13.76 2.40 -15.20
CA GLY A 168 14.88 1.48 -15.39
C GLY A 168 14.50 0.09 -15.93
N TYR A 169 13.24 -0.16 -16.20
CA TYR A 169 12.74 -1.43 -16.74
C TYR A 169 12.01 -1.21 -18.07
N ASN A 170 11.94 -2.28 -18.89
CA ASN A 170 11.23 -2.30 -20.16
C ASN A 170 9.96 -3.15 -20.12
N GLN A 171 9.62 -3.68 -18.94
CA GLN A 171 8.46 -4.55 -18.74
C GLN A 171 7.67 -4.10 -17.52
N THR A 172 6.39 -4.50 -17.47
CA THR A 172 5.49 -4.12 -16.39
C THR A 172 5.84 -4.84 -15.09
N PHE A 173 5.35 -4.31 -13.96
CA PHE A 173 5.46 -4.99 -12.67
C PHE A 173 4.91 -6.43 -12.70
N ALA A 174 3.83 -6.66 -13.45
CA ALA A 174 3.24 -8.00 -13.58
C ALA A 174 4.12 -9.02 -14.33
N CYS A 175 5.19 -8.58 -14.99
CA CYS A 175 6.20 -9.42 -15.64
C CYS A 175 7.41 -9.70 -14.75
N LEU A 176 7.56 -9.00 -13.63
CA LEU A 176 8.65 -9.19 -12.68
C LEU A 176 8.33 -10.33 -11.70
N THR A 177 9.37 -10.96 -11.14
CA THR A 177 9.19 -11.83 -9.98
C THR A 177 8.78 -11.01 -8.76
N GLU A 178 8.13 -11.64 -7.77
CA GLU A 178 7.75 -10.97 -6.52
C GLU A 178 8.99 -10.36 -5.82
N GLU A 179 10.11 -11.07 -5.79
CA GLU A 179 11.36 -10.58 -5.22
C GLU A 179 11.88 -9.32 -5.95
N GLN A 180 11.90 -9.35 -7.30
CA GLN A 180 12.31 -8.18 -8.08
C GLN A 180 11.39 -7.00 -7.84
N LYS A 181 10.07 -7.22 -7.86
CA LYS A 181 9.08 -6.17 -7.58
C LYS A 181 9.26 -5.61 -6.16
N ASN A 182 9.36 -6.48 -5.14
CA ASN A 182 9.48 -6.08 -3.74
C ASN A 182 10.74 -5.24 -3.48
N SER A 183 11.84 -5.49 -4.21
CA SER A 183 13.08 -4.73 -4.05
C SER A 183 13.02 -3.29 -4.56
N ILE A 184 12.13 -2.99 -5.52
CA ILE A 184 12.08 -1.67 -6.18
C ILE A 184 10.75 -0.93 -6.01
N SER A 185 9.69 -1.63 -5.58
CA SER A 185 8.34 -1.07 -5.53
C SER A 185 8.17 0.03 -4.49
N HIS A 186 7.14 0.83 -4.68
CA HIS A 186 6.67 1.83 -3.71
C HIS A 186 6.50 1.24 -2.31
N ARG A 187 5.82 0.07 -2.18
CA ARG A 187 5.63 -0.61 -0.90
C ARG A 187 6.94 -1.14 -0.35
N GLY A 188 7.81 -1.73 -1.19
CA GLY A 188 9.14 -2.17 -0.76
C GLY A 188 9.93 -1.03 -0.13
N ARG A 189 9.96 0.14 -0.78
CA ARG A 189 10.64 1.34 -0.27
C ARG A 189 9.99 1.89 1.00
N ALA A 190 8.66 1.89 1.09
CA ALA A 190 7.93 2.30 2.28
C ALA A 190 8.22 1.38 3.48
N MET A 191 8.26 0.05 3.27
CA MET A 191 8.62 -0.90 4.32
C MET A 191 10.08 -0.76 4.75
N GLN A 192 11.00 -0.47 3.85
CA GLN A 192 12.39 -0.15 4.22
C GLN A 192 12.49 1.13 5.06
N ALA A 193 11.68 2.16 4.73
CA ALA A 193 11.59 3.37 5.54
C ALA A 193 10.99 3.08 6.92
N LEU A 194 9.95 2.24 7.01
CA LEU A 194 9.38 1.77 8.27
C LEU A 194 10.42 1.02 9.11
N CYS A 195 11.23 0.14 8.52
CA CYS A 195 12.29 -0.56 9.24
C CYS A 195 13.34 0.39 9.83
N ARG A 196 13.74 1.43 9.10
CA ARG A 196 14.65 2.47 9.62
C ARG A 196 14.04 3.18 10.81
N LEU A 197 12.79 3.64 10.68
CA LEU A 197 12.04 4.28 11.76
C LEU A 197 11.97 3.39 13.02
N LEU A 198 11.63 2.11 12.86
CA LEU A 198 11.56 1.15 13.97
C LEU A 198 12.93 0.91 14.66
N ASN A 199 14.03 1.03 13.93
CA ASN A 199 15.38 0.92 14.52
C ASN A 199 15.74 2.19 15.30
N ASP A 200 15.35 3.38 14.83
CA ASP A 200 15.59 4.65 15.51
C ASP A 200 14.80 4.73 16.84
N LEU A 201 13.58 4.17 16.88
CA LEU A 201 12.74 4.10 18.09
C LEU A 201 13.23 3.11 19.15
N LYS A 202 14.21 2.25 18.84
CA LYS A 202 14.80 1.31 19.81
C LYS A 202 16.01 1.90 20.55
N GLN A 203 16.53 3.02 20.10
CA GLN A 203 17.66 3.74 20.72
C GLN A 203 17.19 4.72 21.77
#